data_fff133a85c23a5b251597e5031ca22db
#
_entry.id   fff133a85c23a5b251597e5031ca22db
#
_cell.length_a   1.000
_cell.length_b   1.000
_cell.length_c   1.000
_cell.angle_alpha   90.00
_cell.angle_beta   90.00
_cell.angle_gamma   90.00
#
_symmetry.space_group_name_H-M   'P 1'
#
loop_
_entity.id
_entity.type
_entity.pdbx_description
1 polymer ?
#
loop_
_entity_poly.entity_id
_entity_poly.type
_entity_poly.pdbx_seq_one_letter_code
_entity_poly.pdbx_strand_id
1 'polypeptide(L)'
;MPAKTSCREKFWHFVIGQVMSTDLQSQSRNESSHSKALSWLENEIVSDSSVTAKDTLRMLENLSEQYSLGFSQHQLLLVMHHLNLMYQKNAFINLTSIRTMPDGLILHSLDSLLFAKVIDEYIALNSYALALDMGTGGGFPGIPLAAVSNFNVELLDSVGKKVNACNEFVEEMGLEDRVHASHARLEEFVKETGRAFDIVTARALAKLDVLIEYAEPYVKRGGYLFFGKANPDAQEIRDAKMVAKICGFEIVSRETFELPENFGHREIVVLRKISKSKVRLPRKNGEAKNNPLSAR
;
A
#
# COMPACT_ATOMS: atom_id res chain seq x y z
N MET A 1 40.85 10.17 14.58
CA MET A 1 39.85 9.99 13.52
C MET A 1 38.67 9.26 14.13
N PRO A 2 37.47 9.84 14.26
CA PRO A 2 36.31 9.12 14.79
C PRO A 2 35.76 8.20 13.72
N ALA A 3 35.46 6.96 14.09
CA ALA A 3 34.90 5.93 13.25
C ALA A 3 33.51 6.34 12.76
N LYS A 4 33.27 6.21 11.46
CA LYS A 4 31.95 6.41 10.84
C LYS A 4 31.04 5.28 11.28
N THR A 5 30.14 5.55 12.22
CA THR A 5 29.03 4.65 12.59
C THR A 5 28.20 4.37 11.33
N SER A 6 28.03 3.09 10.97
CA SER A 6 27.34 2.69 9.75
C SER A 6 25.84 3.02 9.86
N CYS A 7 25.22 3.30 8.72
CA CYS A 7 23.78 3.57 8.60
C CYS A 7 22.91 2.46 9.25
N ARG A 8 23.48 1.25 9.35
CA ARG A 8 22.89 0.07 9.98
C ARG A 8 22.75 0.18 11.50
N GLU A 9 23.73 0.79 12.18
CA GLU A 9 23.72 0.95 13.65
C GLU A 9 22.76 2.06 14.09
N LYS A 10 22.62 3.12 13.29
CA LYS A 10 21.65 4.21 13.56
C LYS A 10 20.20 3.72 13.45
N PHE A 11 19.92 2.80 12.53
CA PHE A 11 18.59 2.22 12.36
C PHE A 11 18.20 1.30 13.54
N TRP A 12 19.14 0.47 14.04
CA TRP A 12 18.88 -0.41 15.19
C TRP A 12 18.67 0.39 16.50
N HIS A 13 19.40 1.49 16.71
CA HIS A 13 19.16 2.38 17.85
C HIS A 13 17.82 3.11 17.75
N PHE A 14 17.37 3.44 16.53
CA PHE A 14 16.05 4.02 16.29
C PHE A 14 14.92 3.01 16.60
N VAL A 15 15.03 1.78 16.16
CA VAL A 15 14.01 0.72 16.39
C VAL A 15 13.93 0.31 17.87
N ILE A 16 15.07 0.16 18.56
CA ILE A 16 15.10 -0.24 19.98
C ILE A 16 14.63 0.91 20.89
N GLY A 17 14.95 2.17 20.56
CA GLY A 17 14.48 3.34 21.30
C GLY A 17 12.98 3.56 21.21
N GLN A 18 12.34 3.16 20.11
CA GLN A 18 10.89 3.31 19.93
C GLN A 18 10.05 2.29 20.72
N VAL A 19 10.54 1.06 20.94
CA VAL A 19 9.77 0.02 21.66
C VAL A 19 9.56 0.36 23.14
N MET A 20 10.38 1.22 23.74
CA MET A 20 10.30 1.55 25.17
C MET A 20 9.59 2.90 25.50
N SER A 21 9.18 3.68 24.49
CA SER A 21 8.50 4.98 24.74
C SER A 21 7.09 5.09 24.14
N THR A 22 6.51 3.97 23.69
CA THR A 22 5.41 3.95 22.70
C THR A 22 4.01 4.26 23.26
N ASP A 23 3.70 4.06 24.54
CA ASP A 23 2.31 4.20 25.00
C ASP A 23 1.85 5.65 25.24
N LEU A 24 2.71 6.55 25.64
CA LEU A 24 2.35 7.96 25.88
C LEU A 24 2.48 8.85 24.63
N GLN A 25 3.41 8.53 23.73
CA GLN A 25 3.58 9.27 22.47
C GLN A 25 2.57 8.88 21.39
N SER A 26 2.06 7.65 21.39
CA SER A 26 1.02 7.21 20.46
C SER A 26 -0.32 7.89 20.71
N GLN A 27 -0.68 8.18 21.96
CA GLN A 27 -1.92 8.91 22.28
C GLN A 27 -1.85 10.37 21.84
N SER A 28 -0.76 11.09 22.09
CA SER A 28 -0.61 12.50 21.69
C SER A 28 -0.49 12.69 20.17
N ARG A 29 0.07 11.73 19.45
CA ARG A 29 0.20 11.76 17.98
C ARG A 29 -1.11 11.44 17.27
N ASN A 30 -1.90 10.49 17.78
CA ASN A 30 -3.26 10.25 17.31
C ASN A 30 -4.16 11.49 17.48
N GLU A 31 -3.99 12.26 18.55
CA GLU A 31 -4.71 13.52 18.77
C GLU A 31 -4.33 14.60 17.77
N SER A 32 -3.06 14.71 17.36
CA SER A 32 -2.60 15.69 16.37
C SER A 32 -3.12 15.39 14.96
N SER A 33 -3.02 14.14 14.49
CA SER A 33 -3.54 13.73 13.19
C SER A 33 -5.08 13.77 13.14
N HIS A 34 -5.73 13.43 14.27
CA HIS A 34 -7.18 13.56 14.43
C HIS A 34 -7.63 15.03 14.37
N SER A 35 -6.93 15.93 15.03
CA SER A 35 -7.23 17.38 15.03
C SER A 35 -7.09 17.99 13.62
N LYS A 36 -6.04 17.63 12.88
CA LYS A 36 -5.84 18.08 11.48
C LYS A 36 -6.95 17.55 10.56
N ALA A 37 -7.28 16.26 10.66
CA ALA A 37 -8.33 15.65 9.85
C ALA A 37 -9.72 16.19 10.17
N LEU A 38 -10.02 16.52 11.45
CA LEU A 38 -11.30 17.15 11.84
C LEU A 38 -11.40 18.59 11.39
N SER A 39 -10.32 19.39 11.48
CA SER A 39 -10.33 20.77 11.00
C SER A 39 -10.61 20.87 9.52
N TRP A 40 -10.17 19.87 8.75
CA TRP A 40 -10.49 19.76 7.33
C TRP A 40 -11.99 19.49 7.09
N LEU A 41 -12.62 18.58 7.86
CA LEU A 41 -14.06 18.29 7.74
C LEU A 41 -14.97 19.52 7.99
N GLU A 42 -14.50 20.46 8.82
CA GLU A 42 -15.29 21.66 9.15
C GLU A 42 -15.16 22.76 8.09
N ASN A 43 -14.07 22.76 7.31
CA ASN A 43 -13.68 23.90 6.48
C ASN A 43 -13.80 23.67 4.95
N GLU A 44 -14.06 22.45 4.44
CA GLU A 44 -14.03 22.23 3.00
C GLU A 44 -15.34 21.71 2.37
N ILE A 45 -15.76 22.47 1.36
CA ILE A 45 -16.61 22.00 0.26
C ILE A 45 -15.68 21.26 -0.71
N VAL A 46 -15.86 19.95 -0.86
CA VAL A 46 -15.15 19.16 -1.88
C VAL A 46 -15.33 19.77 -3.25
N SER A 47 -14.27 19.99 -3.98
CA SER A 47 -14.14 20.81 -5.19
C SER A 47 -14.87 20.31 -6.45
N ASP A 48 -16.02 19.73 -6.33
CA ASP A 48 -17.03 19.65 -7.41
C ASP A 48 -18.34 19.15 -6.85
N SER A 49 -19.38 20.00 -6.94
CA SER A 49 -20.77 19.66 -6.67
C SER A 49 -21.23 19.54 -5.20
N SER A 50 -22.48 19.73 -4.99
CA SER A 50 -23.44 19.51 -3.94
C SER A 50 -23.17 18.48 -2.80
N VAL A 51 -22.05 17.76 -2.76
CA VAL A 51 -21.71 16.72 -1.79
C VAL A 51 -20.69 17.27 -0.78
N THR A 52 -21.06 17.31 0.50
CA THR A 52 -20.18 17.79 1.57
C THR A 52 -19.16 16.72 1.98
N ALA A 53 -18.09 17.14 2.67
CA ALA A 53 -17.13 16.20 3.26
C ALA A 53 -17.81 15.22 4.23
N LYS A 54 -18.85 15.66 4.96
CA LYS A 54 -19.66 14.84 5.84
C LYS A 54 -20.46 13.77 5.08
N ASP A 55 -21.05 14.13 3.94
CA ASP A 55 -21.77 13.15 3.10
C ASP A 55 -20.81 12.12 2.53
N THR A 56 -19.62 12.55 2.13
CA THR A 56 -18.55 11.68 1.60
C THR A 56 -18.08 10.68 2.67
N LEU A 57 -17.86 11.13 3.91
CA LEU A 57 -17.50 10.25 5.03
C LEU A 57 -18.62 9.23 5.30
N ARG A 58 -19.87 9.68 5.33
CA ARG A 58 -21.03 8.80 5.54
C ARG A 58 -21.16 7.74 4.43
N MET A 59 -20.85 8.10 3.18
CA MET A 59 -20.78 7.12 2.09
C MET A 59 -19.70 6.05 2.35
N LEU A 60 -18.50 6.45 2.80
CA LEU A 60 -17.42 5.51 3.12
C LEU A 60 -17.77 4.64 4.36
N GLU A 61 -18.45 5.20 5.36
CA GLU A 61 -18.97 4.45 6.52
C GLU A 61 -19.96 3.37 6.07
N ASN A 62 -20.95 3.72 5.24
CA ASN A 62 -21.91 2.76 4.68
C ASN A 62 -21.23 1.66 3.88
N LEU A 63 -20.21 2.00 3.06
CA LEU A 63 -19.43 1.01 2.34
C LEU A 63 -18.64 0.11 3.30
N SER A 64 -18.05 0.68 4.35
CA SER A 64 -17.35 -0.09 5.39
C SER A 64 -18.27 -1.10 6.08
N GLU A 65 -19.50 -0.72 6.40
CA GLU A 65 -20.52 -1.61 6.97
C GLU A 65 -20.93 -2.70 5.97
N GLN A 66 -21.24 -2.32 4.73
CA GLN A 66 -21.65 -3.25 3.66
C GLN A 66 -20.62 -4.37 3.44
N TYR A 67 -19.33 -4.04 3.48
CA TYR A 67 -18.24 -5.00 3.29
C TYR A 67 -17.72 -5.59 4.62
N SER A 68 -18.34 -5.24 5.77
CA SER A 68 -17.93 -5.71 7.10
C SER A 68 -16.44 -5.49 7.37
N LEU A 69 -15.98 -4.24 7.17
CA LEU A 69 -14.57 -3.90 7.28
C LEU A 69 -14.12 -3.64 8.73
N GLY A 70 -15.03 -3.17 9.59
CA GLY A 70 -14.79 -2.99 11.03
C GLY A 70 -13.88 -1.82 11.41
N PHE A 71 -13.62 -0.88 10.50
CA PHE A 71 -12.77 0.28 10.76
C PHE A 71 -13.54 1.36 11.53
N SER A 72 -12.84 2.05 12.44
CA SER A 72 -13.39 3.20 13.18
C SER A 72 -13.61 4.40 12.26
N GLN A 73 -14.53 5.30 12.68
CA GLN A 73 -14.78 6.56 11.96
C GLN A 73 -13.49 7.37 11.76
N HIS A 74 -12.59 7.39 12.76
CA HIS A 74 -11.29 8.06 12.64
C HIS A 74 -10.42 7.48 11.53
N GLN A 75 -10.33 6.15 11.43
CA GLN A 75 -9.57 5.49 10.36
C GLN A 75 -10.17 5.80 8.98
N LEU A 76 -11.49 5.75 8.85
CA LEU A 76 -12.19 6.10 7.61
C LEU A 76 -11.99 7.57 7.23
N LEU A 77 -11.97 8.46 8.22
CA LEU A 77 -11.68 9.88 8.02
C LEU A 77 -10.27 10.11 7.45
N LEU A 78 -9.25 9.42 7.98
CA LEU A 78 -7.88 9.50 7.45
C LEU A 78 -7.80 8.99 6.01
N VAL A 79 -8.47 7.87 5.69
CA VAL A 79 -8.52 7.34 4.32
C VAL A 79 -9.18 8.33 3.35
N MET A 80 -10.27 8.95 3.77
CA MET A 80 -10.95 9.98 2.96
C MET A 80 -10.09 11.25 2.82
N HIS A 81 -9.38 11.66 3.87
CA HIS A 81 -8.46 12.81 3.82
C HIS A 81 -7.36 12.56 2.78
N HIS A 82 -6.74 11.37 2.77
CA HIS A 82 -5.79 11.00 1.71
C HIS A 82 -6.39 11.12 0.30
N LEU A 83 -7.61 10.60 0.10
CA LEU A 83 -8.29 10.70 -1.20
C LEU A 83 -8.47 12.15 -1.63
N ASN A 84 -8.86 13.04 -0.72
CA ASN A 84 -9.02 14.46 -1.00
C ASN A 84 -7.69 15.14 -1.37
N LEU A 85 -6.62 14.92 -0.57
CA LEU A 85 -5.28 15.42 -0.88
C LEU A 85 -4.79 14.96 -2.25
N MET A 86 -5.05 13.70 -2.59
CA MET A 86 -4.73 13.14 -3.90
C MET A 86 -5.48 13.87 -5.02
N TYR A 87 -6.78 14.16 -4.87
CA TYR A 87 -7.55 14.90 -5.88
C TYR A 87 -7.07 16.34 -6.03
N GLN A 88 -6.80 17.04 -4.95
CA GLN A 88 -6.23 18.38 -5.00
C GLN A 88 -4.91 18.39 -5.79
N LYS A 89 -4.03 17.42 -5.50
CA LYS A 89 -2.74 17.29 -6.20
C LYS A 89 -2.89 16.84 -7.65
N ASN A 90 -3.91 16.03 -7.94
CA ASN A 90 -4.19 15.51 -9.30
C ASN A 90 -4.50 16.60 -10.32
N ALA A 91 -4.91 17.80 -9.88
CA ALA A 91 -5.09 18.97 -10.74
C ALA A 91 -3.76 19.45 -11.38
N PHE A 92 -2.64 19.17 -10.74
CA PHE A 92 -1.31 19.63 -11.16
C PHE A 92 -0.43 18.52 -11.73
N ILE A 93 -0.60 17.29 -11.22
CA ILE A 93 0.17 16.12 -11.65
C ILE A 93 -0.78 14.94 -11.86
N ASN A 94 -0.58 14.17 -12.92
CA ASN A 94 -1.46 13.06 -13.26
C ASN A 94 -1.23 11.86 -12.32
N LEU A 95 -1.98 11.79 -11.22
CA LEU A 95 -1.96 10.68 -10.24
C LEU A 95 -3.00 9.61 -10.55
N THR A 96 -4.18 10.04 -11.04
CA THR A 96 -5.30 9.16 -11.39
C THR A 96 -6.10 9.70 -12.56
N SER A 97 -6.69 8.79 -13.33
CA SER A 97 -7.69 9.12 -14.36
C SER A 97 -9.12 9.21 -13.81
N ILE A 98 -9.37 8.76 -12.57
CA ILE A 98 -10.67 8.84 -11.90
C ILE A 98 -10.89 10.29 -11.49
N ARG A 99 -12.06 10.86 -11.84
CA ARG A 99 -12.27 12.32 -11.75
C ARG A 99 -13.28 12.73 -10.69
N THR A 100 -14.16 11.83 -10.26
CA THR A 100 -15.21 12.16 -9.29
C THR A 100 -14.89 11.60 -7.91
N MET A 101 -15.29 12.31 -6.86
CA MET A 101 -15.10 11.86 -5.48
C MET A 101 -15.83 10.54 -5.20
N PRO A 102 -17.11 10.33 -5.61
CA PRO A 102 -17.79 9.05 -5.42
C PRO A 102 -17.07 7.87 -6.07
N ASP A 103 -16.59 8.03 -7.31
CA ASP A 103 -15.82 6.96 -7.99
C ASP A 103 -14.52 6.67 -7.25
N GLY A 104 -13.85 7.72 -6.76
CA GLY A 104 -12.62 7.58 -5.99
C GLY A 104 -12.82 6.89 -4.65
N LEU A 105 -13.95 7.12 -3.97
CA LEU A 105 -14.30 6.39 -2.75
C LEU A 105 -14.38 4.87 -3.00
N ILE A 106 -14.90 4.46 -4.14
CA ILE A 106 -15.03 3.04 -4.50
C ILE A 106 -13.69 2.52 -5.04
N LEU A 107 -13.14 3.16 -6.07
CA LEU A 107 -12.01 2.64 -6.84
C LEU A 107 -10.64 2.86 -6.17
N HIS A 108 -10.55 3.76 -5.19
CA HIS A 108 -9.33 4.00 -4.44
C HIS A 108 -9.49 3.65 -2.97
N SER A 109 -10.43 4.28 -2.25
CA SER A 109 -10.56 4.09 -0.80
C SER A 109 -11.07 2.70 -0.43
N LEU A 110 -12.26 2.29 -0.90
CA LEU A 110 -12.82 0.97 -0.62
C LEU A 110 -11.90 -0.15 -1.12
N ASP A 111 -11.41 -0.06 -2.37
CA ASP A 111 -10.50 -1.03 -2.96
C ASP A 111 -9.23 -1.22 -2.10
N SER A 112 -8.69 -0.13 -1.50
CA SER A 112 -7.56 -0.21 -0.57
C SER A 112 -7.94 -0.80 0.79
N LEU A 113 -9.12 -0.50 1.31
CA LEU A 113 -9.62 -1.06 2.57
C LEU A 113 -9.89 -2.56 2.46
N LEU A 114 -10.25 -3.06 1.27
CA LEU A 114 -10.35 -4.50 1.00
C LEU A 114 -8.99 -5.19 1.12
N PHE A 115 -7.89 -4.54 0.73
CA PHE A 115 -6.55 -5.06 1.02
C PHE A 115 -6.30 -5.17 2.52
N ALA A 116 -6.63 -4.14 3.30
CA ALA A 116 -6.45 -4.17 4.75
C ALA A 116 -7.25 -5.30 5.39
N LYS A 117 -8.51 -5.51 4.97
CA LYS A 117 -9.34 -6.64 5.42
C LYS A 117 -8.68 -7.99 5.16
N VAL A 118 -8.21 -8.21 3.93
CA VAL A 118 -7.56 -9.49 3.57
C VAL A 118 -6.23 -9.66 4.29
N ILE A 119 -5.45 -8.59 4.46
CA ILE A 119 -4.17 -8.63 5.18
C ILE A 119 -4.38 -9.02 6.64
N ASP A 120 -5.43 -8.51 7.30
CA ASP A 120 -5.72 -8.78 8.72
C ASP A 120 -5.93 -10.28 9.02
N GLU A 121 -6.37 -11.06 8.04
CA GLU A 121 -6.51 -12.52 8.15
C GLU A 121 -5.17 -13.26 8.29
N TYR A 122 -4.06 -12.63 7.87
CA TYR A 122 -2.71 -13.21 7.85
C TYR A 122 -1.76 -12.51 8.81
N ILE A 123 -1.85 -11.19 8.93
CA ILE A 123 -1.01 -10.33 9.76
C ILE A 123 -1.89 -9.27 10.39
N ALA A 124 -2.05 -9.33 11.71
CA ALA A 124 -2.92 -8.42 12.45
C ALA A 124 -2.56 -6.94 12.21
N LEU A 125 -3.54 -6.10 11.87
CA LEU A 125 -3.36 -4.69 11.53
C LEU A 125 -2.78 -3.86 12.71
N ASN A 126 -2.96 -4.30 13.94
CA ASN A 126 -2.37 -3.66 15.12
C ASN A 126 -0.91 -4.08 15.40
N SER A 127 -0.33 -4.96 14.58
CA SER A 127 1.09 -5.31 14.67
C SER A 127 1.98 -4.25 14.02
N TYR A 128 3.27 -4.24 14.38
CA TYR A 128 4.28 -3.35 13.80
C TYR A 128 5.02 -3.99 12.61
N ALA A 129 4.27 -4.60 11.70
CA ALA A 129 4.83 -5.22 10.51
C ALA A 129 5.44 -4.19 9.56
N LEU A 130 6.44 -4.63 8.77
CA LEU A 130 7.02 -3.84 7.70
C LEU A 130 6.29 -4.16 6.39
N ALA A 131 5.70 -3.15 5.76
CA ALA A 131 4.99 -3.27 4.50
C ALA A 131 5.69 -2.47 3.38
N LEU A 132 5.66 -3.00 2.16
CA LEU A 132 6.08 -2.32 0.94
C LEU A 132 4.90 -2.24 -0.02
N ASP A 133 4.61 -1.05 -0.53
CA ASP A 133 3.67 -0.85 -1.62
C ASP A 133 4.41 -0.60 -2.92
N MET A 134 4.41 -1.59 -3.82
CA MET A 134 5.14 -1.55 -5.10
C MET A 134 4.34 -0.82 -6.18
N GLY A 135 4.92 0.28 -6.69
CA GLY A 135 4.27 1.11 -7.70
C GLY A 135 3.09 1.87 -7.12
N THR A 136 3.30 2.50 -5.98
CA THR A 136 2.27 3.12 -5.14
C THR A 136 1.41 4.19 -5.85
N GLY A 137 1.93 4.82 -6.91
CA GLY A 137 1.20 5.83 -7.68
C GLY A 137 0.81 7.04 -6.85
N GLY A 138 -0.48 7.21 -6.61
CA GLY A 138 -1.04 8.24 -5.73
C GLY A 138 -1.12 7.81 -4.25
N GLY A 139 -0.37 6.79 -3.84
CA GLY A 139 -0.34 6.29 -2.46
C GLY A 139 -1.31 5.14 -2.17
N PHE A 140 -1.83 4.44 -3.20
CA PHE A 140 -2.82 3.37 -3.03
C PHE A 140 -2.27 2.00 -3.41
N PRO A 141 -2.45 0.97 -2.55
CA PRO A 141 -3.18 0.96 -1.28
C PRO A 141 -2.36 1.40 -0.05
N GLY A 142 -1.09 1.77 -0.19
CA GLY A 142 -0.12 1.92 0.90
C GLY A 142 -0.53 2.94 1.98
N ILE A 143 -0.94 4.17 1.61
CA ILE A 143 -1.35 5.20 2.59
C ILE A 143 -2.66 4.82 3.30
N PRO A 144 -3.74 4.38 2.62
CA PRO A 144 -4.92 3.85 3.30
C PRO A 144 -4.62 2.68 4.23
N LEU A 145 -3.75 1.75 3.84
CA LEU A 145 -3.31 0.64 4.70
C LEU A 145 -2.62 1.18 5.97
N ALA A 146 -1.73 2.17 5.83
CA ALA A 146 -1.11 2.82 6.98
C ALA A 146 -2.14 3.53 7.87
N ALA A 147 -3.16 4.17 7.29
CA ALA A 147 -4.20 4.88 8.05
C ALA A 147 -5.02 3.95 8.95
N VAL A 148 -5.18 2.67 8.57
CA VAL A 148 -6.00 1.69 9.33
C VAL A 148 -5.18 0.65 10.09
N SER A 149 -3.85 0.73 10.08
CA SER A 149 -2.95 -0.22 10.75
C SER A 149 -1.82 0.48 11.52
N ASN A 150 -1.04 -0.31 12.29
CA ASN A 150 0.20 0.15 12.93
C ASN A 150 1.46 -0.17 12.09
N PHE A 151 1.32 -0.54 10.83
CA PHE A 151 2.44 -0.94 9.97
C PHE A 151 3.39 0.23 9.68
N ASN A 152 4.66 -0.10 9.54
CA ASN A 152 5.64 0.78 8.92
C ASN A 152 5.61 0.54 7.41
N VAL A 153 5.25 1.55 6.63
CA VAL A 153 4.99 1.40 5.20
C VAL A 153 6.03 2.13 4.37
N GLU A 154 6.66 1.41 3.46
CA GLU A 154 7.48 1.97 2.38
C GLU A 154 6.63 2.06 1.12
N LEU A 155 6.51 3.26 0.55
CA LEU A 155 5.81 3.52 -0.71
C LEU A 155 6.86 3.67 -1.81
N LEU A 156 6.87 2.79 -2.81
CA LEU A 156 7.89 2.81 -3.86
C LEU A 156 7.28 3.10 -5.23
N ASP A 157 7.80 4.13 -5.91
CA ASP A 157 7.44 4.43 -7.30
C ASP A 157 8.66 4.91 -8.08
N SER A 158 8.69 4.62 -9.38
CA SER A 158 9.74 5.06 -10.31
C SER A 158 9.53 6.47 -10.86
N VAL A 159 8.47 7.16 -10.47
CA VAL A 159 8.10 8.50 -10.94
C VAL A 159 8.25 9.51 -9.80
N GLY A 160 9.35 10.27 -9.79
CA GLY A 160 9.72 11.17 -8.70
C GLY A 160 8.62 12.16 -8.28
N LYS A 161 7.85 12.73 -9.23
CA LYS A 161 6.75 13.63 -8.90
C LYS A 161 5.61 12.96 -8.12
N LYS A 162 5.37 11.65 -8.31
CA LYS A 162 4.39 10.88 -7.53
C LYS A 162 4.90 10.62 -6.12
N VAL A 163 6.18 10.28 -6.01
CA VAL A 163 6.85 10.08 -4.70
C VAL A 163 6.81 11.37 -3.87
N ASN A 164 7.12 12.51 -4.48
CA ASN A 164 7.03 13.79 -3.79
C ASN A 164 5.62 14.08 -3.29
N ALA A 165 4.60 13.81 -4.12
CA ALA A 165 3.20 13.96 -3.71
C ALA A 165 2.84 13.04 -2.55
N CYS A 166 3.28 11.77 -2.56
CA CYS A 166 3.05 10.84 -1.46
C CYS A 166 3.70 11.32 -0.16
N ASN A 167 4.93 11.86 -0.21
CA ASN A 167 5.58 12.42 0.99
C ASN A 167 4.82 13.65 1.53
N GLU A 168 4.33 14.55 0.64
CA GLU A 168 3.47 15.67 1.05
C GLU A 168 2.18 15.17 1.73
N PHE A 169 1.53 14.13 1.20
CA PHE A 169 0.32 13.53 1.81
C PHE A 169 0.62 12.94 3.18
N VAL A 170 1.72 12.19 3.28
CA VAL A 170 2.16 11.55 4.53
C VAL A 170 2.42 12.59 5.62
N GLU A 171 3.10 13.70 5.29
CA GLU A 171 3.38 14.82 6.20
C GLU A 171 2.07 15.51 6.63
N GLU A 172 1.17 15.82 5.68
CA GLU A 172 -0.11 16.47 5.96
C GLU A 172 -1.01 15.60 6.86
N MET A 173 -0.93 14.28 6.70
CA MET A 173 -1.68 13.32 7.53
C MET A 173 -1.01 13.01 8.87
N GLY A 174 0.21 13.49 9.14
CA GLY A 174 0.97 13.20 10.36
C GLY A 174 1.39 11.72 10.46
N LEU A 175 1.74 11.09 9.33
CA LEU A 175 2.16 9.69 9.24
C LEU A 175 3.66 9.50 8.98
N GLU A 176 4.45 10.59 8.92
CA GLU A 176 5.86 10.64 8.52
C GLU A 176 6.79 9.81 9.39
N ASP A 177 6.41 9.52 10.62
CA ASP A 177 7.20 8.68 11.53
C ASP A 177 7.26 7.20 11.09
N ARG A 178 6.29 6.73 10.28
CA ARG A 178 6.15 5.32 9.93
C ARG A 178 5.81 5.05 8.46
N VAL A 179 5.60 6.10 7.67
CA VAL A 179 5.33 6.00 6.23
C VAL A 179 6.34 6.84 5.48
N HIS A 180 7.02 6.24 4.51
CA HIS A 180 8.00 6.94 3.68
C HIS A 180 7.80 6.57 2.21
N ALA A 181 7.98 7.55 1.31
CA ALA A 181 7.94 7.30 -0.12
C ALA A 181 9.35 7.45 -0.72
N SER A 182 9.78 6.44 -1.47
CA SER A 182 11.09 6.36 -2.12
C SER A 182 10.98 6.35 -3.64
N HIS A 183 11.83 7.16 -4.28
CA HIS A 183 11.95 7.23 -5.73
C HIS A 183 13.03 6.27 -6.23
N ALA A 184 12.62 5.11 -6.72
CA ALA A 184 13.52 4.14 -7.34
C ALA A 184 12.77 3.16 -8.24
N ARG A 185 13.51 2.46 -9.09
CA ARG A 185 13.02 1.25 -9.75
C ARG A 185 13.06 0.07 -8.77
N LEU A 186 12.10 -0.86 -8.91
CA LEU A 186 12.04 -2.05 -8.08
C LEU A 186 13.34 -2.87 -8.13
N GLU A 187 13.95 -3.01 -9.30
CA GLU A 187 15.17 -3.79 -9.47
C GLU A 187 16.42 -3.10 -8.87
N GLU A 188 16.34 -1.81 -8.58
CA GLU A 188 17.43 -0.99 -8.01
C GLU A 188 17.31 -0.88 -6.49
N PHE A 189 16.14 -0.51 -5.99
CA PHE A 189 15.87 -0.26 -4.56
C PHE A 189 16.31 -1.42 -3.66
N VAL A 190 16.07 -2.66 -4.07
CA VAL A 190 16.49 -3.83 -3.28
C VAL A 190 18.00 -3.99 -3.22
N LYS A 191 18.73 -3.62 -4.29
CA LYS A 191 20.20 -3.70 -4.31
C LYS A 191 20.83 -2.65 -3.41
N GLU A 192 20.22 -1.48 -3.33
CA GLU A 192 20.70 -0.35 -2.54
C GLU A 192 20.40 -0.54 -1.05
N THR A 193 19.22 -1.03 -0.72
CA THR A 193 18.74 -1.07 0.66
C THR A 193 18.89 -2.42 1.32
N GLY A 194 18.79 -3.52 0.57
CA GLY A 194 18.75 -4.89 1.09
C GLY A 194 17.58 -5.14 2.05
N ARG A 195 16.56 -4.25 2.05
CA ARG A 195 15.42 -4.33 2.98
C ARG A 195 14.49 -5.45 2.57
N ALA A 196 13.97 -6.16 3.58
CA ALA A 196 12.96 -7.19 3.40
C ALA A 196 11.75 -6.88 4.30
N PHE A 197 10.56 -7.19 3.78
CA PHE A 197 9.27 -6.80 4.33
C PHE A 197 8.47 -8.04 4.73
N ASP A 198 7.57 -7.87 5.69
CA ASP A 198 6.61 -8.90 6.10
C ASP A 198 5.45 -8.97 5.10
N ILE A 199 5.09 -7.80 4.54
CA ILE A 199 3.98 -7.59 3.61
C ILE A 199 4.50 -6.85 2.37
N VAL A 200 4.10 -7.32 1.18
CA VAL A 200 4.28 -6.56 -0.06
C VAL A 200 2.95 -6.48 -0.79
N THR A 201 2.52 -5.27 -1.12
CA THR A 201 1.32 -4.99 -1.90
C THR A 201 1.66 -4.50 -3.29
N ALA A 202 0.78 -4.76 -4.25
CA ALA A 202 0.80 -4.10 -5.55
C ALA A 202 -0.61 -4.06 -6.15
N ARG A 203 -0.93 -2.93 -6.79
CA ARG A 203 -2.18 -2.73 -7.51
C ARG A 203 -1.90 -2.07 -8.87
N ALA A 204 -2.56 -2.56 -9.94
CA ALA A 204 -2.51 -1.98 -11.29
C ALA A 204 -1.09 -1.75 -11.87
N LEU A 205 -0.10 -2.51 -11.44
CA LEU A 205 1.32 -2.33 -11.83
C LEU A 205 1.73 -3.23 -13.01
N ALA A 206 1.39 -4.54 -12.96
CA ALA A 206 1.78 -5.52 -13.97
C ALA A 206 0.90 -6.79 -13.89
N LYS A 207 1.18 -7.78 -14.75
CA LYS A 207 0.63 -9.14 -14.63
C LYS A 207 1.18 -9.85 -13.40
N LEU A 208 0.46 -10.85 -12.88
CA LEU A 208 0.81 -11.56 -11.65
C LEU A 208 2.19 -12.22 -11.70
N ASP A 209 2.55 -12.85 -12.80
CA ASP A 209 3.86 -13.48 -12.99
C ASP A 209 5.02 -12.49 -12.85
N VAL A 210 4.87 -11.31 -13.44
CA VAL A 210 5.83 -10.20 -13.34
C VAL A 210 5.86 -9.63 -11.92
N LEU A 211 4.70 -9.46 -11.27
CA LEU A 211 4.62 -8.96 -9.89
C LEU A 211 5.32 -9.90 -8.91
N ILE A 212 5.15 -11.21 -9.05
CA ILE A 212 5.80 -12.22 -8.21
C ILE A 212 7.32 -12.13 -8.34
N GLU A 213 7.83 -11.97 -9.57
CA GLU A 213 9.25 -11.81 -9.82
C GLU A 213 9.81 -10.52 -9.20
N TYR A 214 9.11 -9.39 -9.36
CA TYR A 214 9.52 -8.13 -8.75
C TYR A 214 9.52 -8.17 -7.23
N ALA A 215 8.52 -8.84 -6.63
CA ALA A 215 8.34 -8.89 -5.19
C ALA A 215 9.29 -9.87 -4.48
N GLU A 216 9.80 -10.89 -5.18
CA GLU A 216 10.60 -11.95 -4.56
C GLU A 216 11.74 -11.44 -3.69
N PRO A 217 12.59 -10.51 -4.15
CA PRO A 217 13.72 -10.04 -3.35
C PRO A 217 13.33 -9.23 -2.10
N TYR A 218 12.10 -8.76 -2.05
CA TYR A 218 11.60 -7.89 -0.98
C TYR A 218 10.95 -8.63 0.18
N VAL A 219 10.51 -9.88 -0.02
CA VAL A 219 9.70 -10.57 0.97
C VAL A 219 10.56 -11.42 1.88
N LYS A 220 10.39 -11.28 3.19
CA LYS A 220 10.97 -12.17 4.20
C LYS A 220 10.43 -13.60 4.00
N ARG A 221 11.23 -14.59 4.35
CA ARG A 221 10.72 -15.98 4.42
C ARG A 221 9.58 -16.04 5.44
N GLY A 222 8.44 -16.58 5.04
CA GLY A 222 7.19 -16.60 5.83
C GLY A 222 6.33 -15.36 5.63
N GLY A 223 6.83 -14.30 4.96
CA GLY A 223 6.07 -13.10 4.62
C GLY A 223 5.13 -13.32 3.43
N TYR A 224 4.29 -12.33 3.16
CA TYR A 224 3.16 -12.43 2.24
C TYR A 224 3.18 -11.36 1.15
N LEU A 225 2.63 -11.73 -0.02
CA LEU A 225 2.29 -10.84 -1.13
C LEU A 225 0.77 -10.72 -1.23
N PHE A 226 0.29 -9.51 -1.47
CA PHE A 226 -1.11 -9.20 -1.72
C PHE A 226 -1.22 -8.41 -3.01
N PHE A 227 -1.73 -9.03 -4.08
CA PHE A 227 -1.81 -8.42 -5.40
C PHE A 227 -3.25 -8.23 -5.84
N GLY A 228 -3.64 -6.95 -6.01
CA GLY A 228 -4.97 -6.57 -6.49
C GLY A 228 -5.09 -6.63 -8.00
N LYS A 229 -6.10 -7.36 -8.47
CA LYS A 229 -6.46 -7.53 -9.89
C LYS A 229 -7.95 -7.24 -10.08
N ALA A 230 -8.30 -6.73 -11.25
CA ALA A 230 -9.70 -6.57 -11.60
C ALA A 230 -10.31 -7.92 -12.05
N ASN A 231 -9.69 -8.56 -13.04
CA ASN A 231 -10.20 -9.83 -13.59
C ASN A 231 -9.04 -10.58 -14.25
N PRO A 232 -8.20 -11.29 -13.48
CA PRO A 232 -7.11 -12.08 -14.06
C PRO A 232 -7.67 -13.28 -14.81
N ASP A 233 -7.27 -13.43 -16.06
CA ASP A 233 -7.73 -14.58 -16.87
C ASP A 233 -7.05 -15.89 -16.44
N ALA A 234 -7.56 -17.02 -16.98
CA ALA A 234 -7.06 -18.34 -16.64
C ALA A 234 -5.58 -18.54 -17.02
N GLN A 235 -5.08 -17.84 -18.05
CA GLN A 235 -3.67 -17.90 -18.43
C GLN A 235 -2.81 -17.16 -17.44
N GLU A 236 -3.18 -15.93 -17.02
CA GLU A 236 -2.47 -15.16 -16.00
C GLU A 236 -2.33 -15.95 -14.69
N ILE A 237 -3.39 -16.68 -14.29
CA ILE A 237 -3.34 -17.53 -13.09
C ILE A 237 -2.41 -18.74 -13.29
N ARG A 238 -2.37 -19.36 -14.47
CA ARG A 238 -1.42 -20.46 -14.76
C ARG A 238 0.03 -19.97 -14.71
N ASP A 239 0.30 -18.85 -15.34
CA ASP A 239 1.62 -18.22 -15.36
C ASP A 239 2.08 -17.82 -13.94
N ALA A 240 1.18 -17.23 -13.17
CA ALA A 240 1.44 -16.91 -11.76
C ALA A 240 1.80 -18.16 -10.93
N LYS A 241 1.06 -19.26 -11.07
CA LYS A 241 1.36 -20.53 -10.38
C LYS A 241 2.74 -21.08 -10.74
N MET A 242 3.13 -20.98 -11.99
CA MET A 242 4.44 -21.44 -12.46
C MET A 242 5.56 -20.56 -11.88
N VAL A 243 5.44 -19.23 -11.99
CA VAL A 243 6.45 -18.30 -11.50
C VAL A 243 6.53 -18.30 -9.96
N ALA A 244 5.41 -18.49 -9.27
CA ALA A 244 5.39 -18.67 -7.82
C ALA A 244 6.31 -19.83 -7.38
N LYS A 245 6.23 -21.00 -8.04
CA LYS A 245 7.09 -22.16 -7.78
C LYS A 245 8.58 -21.90 -8.05
N ILE A 246 8.88 -21.07 -9.06
CA ILE A 246 10.25 -20.67 -9.39
C ILE A 246 10.79 -19.73 -8.32
N CYS A 247 9.98 -18.75 -7.91
CA CYS A 247 10.33 -17.70 -6.95
C CYS A 247 10.18 -18.12 -5.49
N GLY A 248 9.77 -19.38 -5.21
CA GLY A 248 9.67 -19.90 -3.84
C GLY A 248 8.43 -19.46 -3.08
N PHE A 249 7.33 -19.19 -3.78
CA PHE A 249 6.02 -18.87 -3.22
C PHE A 249 4.99 -19.97 -3.44
N GLU A 250 3.98 -19.99 -2.58
CA GLU A 250 2.72 -20.68 -2.79
C GLU A 250 1.56 -19.67 -2.81
N ILE A 251 0.57 -19.88 -3.67
CA ILE A 251 -0.68 -19.12 -3.64
C ILE A 251 -1.54 -19.73 -2.54
N VAL A 252 -1.83 -18.95 -1.48
CA VAL A 252 -2.56 -19.42 -0.30
C VAL A 252 -4.04 -19.05 -0.36
N SER A 253 -4.39 -17.97 -1.06
CA SER A 253 -5.77 -17.53 -1.20
C SER A 253 -5.98 -16.68 -2.46
N ARG A 254 -7.25 -16.55 -2.85
CA ARG A 254 -7.77 -15.65 -3.88
C ARG A 254 -9.11 -15.11 -3.38
N GLU A 255 -9.07 -13.92 -2.76
CA GLU A 255 -10.27 -13.29 -2.21
C GLU A 255 -10.92 -12.42 -3.28
N THR A 256 -12.23 -12.58 -3.45
CA THR A 256 -12.99 -11.93 -4.53
C THR A 256 -14.07 -11.02 -3.97
N PHE A 257 -14.26 -9.88 -4.61
CA PHE A 257 -15.22 -8.85 -4.22
C PHE A 257 -15.89 -8.28 -5.46
N GLU A 258 -17.18 -8.04 -5.38
CA GLU A 258 -17.90 -7.22 -6.37
C GLU A 258 -17.99 -5.79 -5.82
N LEU A 259 -17.46 -4.83 -6.59
CA LEU A 259 -17.55 -3.43 -6.21
C LEU A 259 -18.97 -2.90 -6.49
N PRO A 260 -19.49 -1.96 -5.68
CA PRO A 260 -20.82 -1.39 -5.88
C PRO A 260 -20.87 -0.57 -7.17
N GLU A 261 -22.05 -0.08 -7.54
CA GLU A 261 -22.27 0.78 -8.71
C GLU A 261 -21.77 0.18 -10.04
N ASN A 262 -21.69 -1.15 -10.15
CA ASN A 262 -21.15 -1.89 -11.30
C ASN A 262 -19.69 -1.54 -11.64
N PHE A 263 -18.88 -1.08 -10.66
CA PHE A 263 -17.44 -0.87 -10.84
C PHE A 263 -16.65 -2.17 -11.03
N GLY A 264 -17.34 -3.30 -11.03
CA GLY A 264 -16.83 -4.60 -11.44
C GLY A 264 -16.12 -5.37 -10.35
N HIS A 265 -15.50 -6.44 -10.79
CA HIS A 265 -14.86 -7.44 -9.95
C HIS A 265 -13.50 -6.98 -9.41
N ARG A 266 -13.17 -7.40 -8.19
CA ARG A 266 -11.84 -7.31 -7.59
C ARG A 266 -11.42 -8.65 -7.04
N GLU A 267 -10.16 -8.97 -7.26
CA GLU A 267 -9.52 -10.14 -6.72
C GLU A 267 -8.21 -9.78 -6.05
N ILE A 268 -8.01 -10.20 -4.81
CA ILE A 268 -6.74 -10.09 -4.09
C ILE A 268 -6.12 -11.47 -4.04
N VAL A 269 -5.03 -11.64 -4.77
CA VAL A 269 -4.26 -12.90 -4.81
C VAL A 269 -3.22 -12.84 -3.72
N VAL A 270 -3.28 -13.79 -2.78
CA VAL A 270 -2.38 -13.88 -1.64
C VAL A 270 -1.35 -14.99 -1.85
N LEU A 271 -0.06 -14.64 -1.73
CA LEU A 271 1.02 -15.61 -1.81
C LEU A 271 1.88 -15.56 -0.54
N ARG A 272 2.39 -16.70 -0.11
CA ARG A 272 3.32 -16.83 1.02
C ARG A 272 4.68 -17.26 0.55
N LYS A 273 5.75 -16.64 1.05
CA LYS A 273 7.12 -17.05 0.75
C LYS A 273 7.53 -18.25 1.60
N ILE A 274 7.71 -19.40 0.95
CA ILE A 274 8.02 -20.67 1.61
C ILE A 274 9.48 -21.07 1.45
N SER A 275 10.16 -20.62 0.39
CA SER A 275 11.55 -20.97 0.11
C SER A 275 12.29 -19.83 -0.61
N LYS A 276 13.58 -20.03 -0.84
CA LYS A 276 14.37 -19.15 -1.73
C LYS A 276 13.99 -19.38 -3.19
N SER A 277 14.13 -18.35 -4.01
CA SER A 277 14.00 -18.46 -5.46
C SER A 277 15.03 -19.43 -6.03
N LYS A 278 14.62 -20.16 -7.08
CA LYS A 278 15.49 -21.05 -7.89
C LYS A 278 16.34 -20.29 -8.91
N VAL A 279 16.02 -19.01 -9.13
CA VAL A 279 16.74 -18.12 -10.03
C VAL A 279 17.28 -16.91 -9.26
N ARG A 280 18.36 -16.32 -9.74
CA ARG A 280 18.91 -15.10 -9.12
C ARG A 280 18.04 -13.90 -9.48
N LEU A 281 17.52 -13.22 -8.46
CA LEU A 281 16.70 -12.01 -8.58
C LEU A 281 17.32 -10.87 -7.76
N PRO A 282 17.08 -9.59 -8.10
CA PRO A 282 16.37 -9.15 -9.30
C PRO A 282 17.19 -9.39 -10.59
N ARG A 283 16.50 -9.59 -11.70
CA ARG A 283 17.13 -9.56 -13.05
C ARG A 283 17.43 -8.12 -13.47
N LYS A 284 17.88 -7.91 -14.72
CA LYS A 284 18.13 -6.57 -15.25
C LYS A 284 16.85 -5.74 -15.33
N ASN A 285 17.00 -4.41 -15.24
CA ASN A 285 15.87 -3.48 -15.32
C ASN A 285 14.99 -3.76 -16.56
N GLY A 286 13.70 -3.90 -16.34
CA GLY A 286 12.69 -4.18 -17.37
C GLY A 286 12.66 -5.62 -17.87
N GLU A 287 13.59 -6.49 -17.49
CA GLU A 287 13.66 -7.86 -18.01
C GLU A 287 12.42 -8.68 -17.60
N ALA A 288 11.91 -8.48 -16.38
CA ALA A 288 10.69 -9.15 -15.91
C ALA A 288 9.48 -8.91 -16.82
N LYS A 289 9.32 -7.68 -17.33
CA LYS A 289 8.24 -7.31 -18.24
C LYS A 289 8.48 -7.79 -19.68
N ASN A 290 9.71 -7.64 -20.17
CA ASN A 290 10.05 -7.91 -21.58
C ASN A 290 10.25 -9.41 -21.87
N ASN A 291 10.66 -10.18 -20.88
CA ASN A 291 10.92 -11.62 -20.98
C ASN A 291 10.56 -12.29 -19.64
N PRO A 292 9.27 -12.39 -19.31
CA PRO A 292 8.81 -12.93 -18.04
C PRO A 292 9.24 -14.39 -17.84
N LEU A 293 9.41 -14.80 -16.58
CA LEU A 293 9.77 -16.19 -16.23
C LEU A 293 8.74 -17.21 -16.69
N SER A 294 7.50 -16.80 -16.89
CA SER A 294 6.41 -17.61 -17.43
C SER A 294 6.59 -17.97 -18.92
N ALA A 295 7.38 -17.22 -19.65
CA ALA A 295 7.65 -17.46 -21.08
C ALA A 295 8.83 -18.40 -21.35
N ARG A 296 9.44 -19.00 -20.32
CA ARG A 296 10.63 -19.85 -20.41
C ARG A 296 10.32 -21.34 -20.40
#